data_86e3e1519eece8b01f01670464103f94
#
_entry.id   86e3e1519eece8b01f01670464103f94
#
_cell.length_a   1.000
_cell.length_b   1.000
_cell.length_c   1.000
_cell.angle_alpha   90.00
_cell.angle_beta   90.00
_cell.angle_gamma   90.00
#
_symmetry.space_group_name_H-M   'P 1'
#
loop_
_entity.id
_entity.type
_entity.pdbx_description
1 polymer ?
#
loop_
_entity_poly.entity_id
_entity_poly.type
_entity_poly.pdbx_seq_one_letter_code
_entity_poly.pdbx_strand_id
1 'polypeptide(L)'
;MTVHYTVEGGRATVRLDRPEVLNALDRPTLEALRDRFREASADHSVGVVVLTGTGERAFCTGADLDEQKAFLDRPNDYWDWMSHFIDAIEAVKGCSKPVVARLNGMAVGGGNELNLACDLAVAADDVVLRHVGPSRGSLPAGGATQWMSLLVGDRRAREVLLLNRPVAAQQALDWGWLNRVVPRAELDAAVDDYCEALLDKMPEITRATKVQLDYWKDLSWSMTIRMAREWLTVHAGSTEVAEGLASFEEKRPVDYRALRQSMGSNTRAAAEIEPSAGSQAALNGPPPDTNDAPVTQEIHDA
;
A
#
# COMPACT_ATOMS: atom_id res chain seq x y z
N MET A 1 -22.70 -7.17 0.14
CA MET A 1 -21.59 -7.32 -0.84
C MET A 1 -20.76 -6.05 -0.68
N THR A 2 -19.49 -6.16 -0.41
CA THR A 2 -18.63 -5.01 -0.06
C THR A 2 -17.96 -4.34 -1.28
N VAL A 3 -18.05 -5.00 -2.45
CA VAL A 3 -17.56 -4.46 -3.73
C VAL A 3 -18.58 -4.77 -4.82
N HIS A 4 -19.11 -3.74 -5.46
CA HIS A 4 -19.98 -3.86 -6.63
C HIS A 4 -19.18 -3.84 -7.92
N TYR A 5 -19.64 -4.62 -8.91
CA TYR A 5 -19.03 -4.71 -10.23
C TYR A 5 -20.13 -4.61 -11.30
N THR A 6 -19.95 -3.71 -12.24
CA THR A 6 -20.85 -3.54 -13.40
C THR A 6 -20.04 -3.32 -14.66
N VAL A 7 -20.54 -3.79 -15.80
CA VAL A 7 -19.95 -3.54 -17.12
C VAL A 7 -21.00 -2.90 -18.01
N GLU A 8 -20.65 -1.75 -18.60
CA GLU A 8 -21.53 -1.02 -19.52
C GLU A 8 -20.68 -0.30 -20.57
N GLY A 9 -21.02 -0.46 -21.86
CA GLY A 9 -20.36 0.24 -22.96
C GLY A 9 -18.84 0.03 -23.04
N GLY A 10 -18.33 -1.12 -22.62
CA GLY A 10 -16.87 -1.40 -22.60
C GLY A 10 -16.15 -0.90 -21.34
N ARG A 11 -16.86 -0.23 -20.43
CA ARG A 11 -16.35 0.22 -19.13
C ARG A 11 -16.79 -0.73 -18.02
N ALA A 12 -15.85 -1.28 -17.28
CA ALA A 12 -16.11 -1.92 -16.00
C ALA A 12 -16.02 -0.87 -14.87
N THR A 13 -16.96 -0.92 -13.93
CA THR A 13 -16.89 -0.10 -12.69
C THR A 13 -16.79 -1.02 -11.49
N VAL A 14 -15.70 -0.89 -10.75
CA VAL A 14 -15.44 -1.54 -9.45
C VAL A 14 -15.67 -0.50 -8.38
N ARG A 15 -16.67 -0.72 -7.51
CA ARG A 15 -17.07 0.24 -6.48
C ARG A 15 -16.99 -0.39 -5.11
N LEU A 16 -16.17 0.18 -4.24
CA LEU A 16 -16.13 -0.15 -2.82
C LEU A 16 -17.44 0.32 -2.18
N ASP A 17 -18.10 -0.55 -1.42
CA ASP A 17 -19.45 -0.28 -0.88
C ASP A 17 -19.54 -0.60 0.61
N ARG A 18 -18.84 0.20 1.41
CA ARG A 18 -18.88 0.22 2.86
C ARG A 18 -18.88 1.68 3.36
N PRO A 19 -19.86 2.52 2.93
CA PRO A 19 -19.85 3.97 3.23
C PRO A 19 -19.95 4.29 4.72
N GLU A 20 -20.51 3.40 5.54
CA GLU A 20 -20.61 3.53 7.01
C GLU A 20 -19.25 3.57 7.70
N VAL A 21 -18.27 2.84 7.17
CA VAL A 21 -16.87 2.81 7.62
C VAL A 21 -15.93 3.49 6.62
N LEU A 22 -16.44 4.44 5.83
CA LEU A 22 -15.67 5.25 4.87
C LEU A 22 -14.93 4.39 3.83
N ASN A 23 -15.55 3.30 3.38
CA ASN A 23 -15.00 2.34 2.42
C ASN A 23 -13.66 1.73 2.86
N ALA A 24 -13.51 1.47 4.18
CA ALA A 24 -12.34 0.80 4.73
C ALA A 24 -12.22 -0.66 4.22
N LEU A 25 -10.99 -1.14 4.19
CA LEU A 25 -10.60 -2.43 3.62
C LEU A 25 -10.47 -3.48 4.71
N ASP A 26 -11.47 -4.32 4.85
CA ASP A 26 -11.38 -5.61 5.56
C ASP A 26 -10.99 -6.73 4.59
N ARG A 27 -10.68 -7.92 5.13
CA ARG A 27 -10.29 -9.08 4.32
C ARG A 27 -11.33 -9.41 3.24
N PRO A 28 -12.64 -9.51 3.51
CA PRO A 28 -13.65 -9.79 2.48
C PRO A 28 -13.66 -8.76 1.35
N THR A 29 -13.43 -7.48 1.68
CA THR A 29 -13.35 -6.41 0.67
C THR A 29 -12.11 -6.54 -0.19
N LEU A 30 -10.95 -6.88 0.39
CA LEU A 30 -9.70 -7.12 -0.34
C LEU A 30 -9.83 -8.31 -1.30
N GLU A 31 -10.40 -9.42 -0.85
CA GLU A 31 -10.66 -10.60 -1.69
C GLU A 31 -11.60 -10.26 -2.85
N ALA A 32 -12.72 -9.59 -2.56
CA ALA A 32 -13.67 -9.18 -3.57
C ALA A 32 -13.04 -8.20 -4.58
N LEU A 33 -12.26 -7.22 -4.13
CA LEU A 33 -11.56 -6.27 -4.97
C LEU A 33 -10.61 -6.97 -5.94
N ARG A 34 -9.75 -7.85 -5.42
CA ARG A 34 -8.86 -8.70 -6.22
C ARG A 34 -9.62 -9.46 -7.30
N ASP A 35 -10.72 -10.12 -6.92
CA ASP A 35 -11.47 -10.99 -7.83
C ASP A 35 -12.18 -10.18 -8.94
N ARG A 36 -12.73 -8.99 -8.62
CA ARG A 36 -13.33 -8.09 -9.63
C ARG A 36 -12.30 -7.54 -10.61
N PHE A 37 -11.11 -7.21 -10.17
CA PHE A 37 -10.04 -6.78 -11.08
C PHE A 37 -9.52 -7.92 -11.96
N ARG A 38 -9.44 -9.14 -11.44
CA ARG A 38 -9.10 -10.34 -12.24
C ARG A 38 -10.19 -10.63 -13.28
N GLU A 39 -11.46 -10.52 -12.90
CA GLU A 39 -12.61 -10.65 -13.80
C GLU A 39 -12.54 -9.62 -14.92
N ALA A 40 -12.41 -8.34 -14.59
CA ALA A 40 -12.29 -7.26 -15.59
C ALA A 40 -11.07 -7.43 -16.50
N SER A 41 -9.95 -7.89 -15.95
CA SER A 41 -8.72 -8.15 -16.71
C SER A 41 -8.89 -9.24 -17.76
N ALA A 42 -9.66 -10.29 -17.45
CA ALA A 42 -9.93 -11.42 -18.34
C ALA A 42 -11.08 -11.16 -19.35
N ASP A 43 -11.96 -10.20 -19.06
CA ASP A 43 -13.13 -9.92 -19.90
C ASP A 43 -12.72 -9.13 -21.15
N HIS A 44 -12.90 -9.74 -22.34
CA HIS A 44 -12.60 -9.10 -23.62
C HIS A 44 -13.58 -8.00 -24.00
N SER A 45 -14.76 -7.93 -23.40
CA SER A 45 -15.71 -6.84 -23.62
C SER A 45 -15.33 -5.55 -22.86
N VAL A 46 -14.41 -5.63 -21.88
CA VAL A 46 -13.93 -4.50 -21.09
C VAL A 46 -12.70 -3.88 -21.75
N GLY A 47 -12.74 -2.57 -21.99
CA GLY A 47 -11.61 -1.77 -22.50
C GLY A 47 -10.99 -0.84 -21.46
N VAL A 48 -11.74 -0.47 -20.41
CA VAL A 48 -11.30 0.41 -19.31
C VAL A 48 -11.97 0.01 -18.02
N VAL A 49 -11.28 0.19 -16.88
CA VAL A 49 -11.82 -0.06 -15.54
C VAL A 49 -11.84 1.24 -14.75
N VAL A 50 -12.95 1.55 -14.08
CA VAL A 50 -13.06 2.66 -13.11
C VAL A 50 -13.11 2.08 -11.71
N LEU A 51 -12.23 2.54 -10.83
CA LEU A 51 -12.25 2.25 -9.39
C LEU A 51 -12.79 3.46 -8.62
N THR A 52 -13.81 3.26 -7.78
CA THR A 52 -14.42 4.34 -6.98
C THR A 52 -14.96 3.82 -5.65
N GLY A 53 -15.38 4.72 -4.76
CA GLY A 53 -16.09 4.39 -3.52
C GLY A 53 -17.55 4.82 -3.57
N THR A 54 -18.41 4.20 -2.75
CA THR A 54 -19.79 4.63 -2.54
C THR A 54 -19.85 5.86 -1.64
N GLY A 55 -20.75 6.79 -1.97
CA GLY A 55 -20.97 8.03 -1.23
C GLY A 55 -20.02 9.15 -1.65
N GLU A 56 -20.01 10.23 -0.86
CA GLU A 56 -19.24 11.44 -1.18
C GLU A 56 -18.11 11.72 -0.18
N ARG A 57 -18.09 11.03 0.96
CA ARG A 57 -17.16 11.31 2.06
C ARG A 57 -15.79 10.71 1.83
N ALA A 58 -15.73 9.52 1.26
CA ALA A 58 -14.48 8.81 1.05
C ALA A 58 -14.49 7.99 -0.24
N PHE A 59 -13.38 8.02 -0.94
CA PHE A 59 -13.01 6.99 -1.89
C PHE A 59 -12.69 5.71 -1.12
N CYS A 60 -11.70 5.76 -0.24
CA CYS A 60 -11.30 4.69 0.68
C CYS A 60 -10.37 5.24 1.77
N THR A 61 -10.53 4.78 3.00
CA THR A 61 -9.69 5.23 4.14
C THR A 61 -8.62 4.23 4.56
N GLY A 62 -8.40 3.18 3.76
CA GLY A 62 -7.37 2.17 4.02
C GLY A 62 -7.86 1.05 4.93
N ALA A 63 -6.97 0.43 5.68
CA ALA A 63 -7.26 -0.74 6.49
C ALA A 63 -8.40 -0.52 7.49
N ASP A 64 -9.25 -1.51 7.66
CA ASP A 64 -10.32 -1.53 8.67
C ASP A 64 -9.70 -1.60 10.07
N LEU A 65 -10.02 -0.63 10.92
CA LEU A 65 -9.38 -0.50 12.24
C LEU A 65 -9.82 -1.59 13.22
N ASP A 66 -11.02 -2.14 13.07
CA ASP A 66 -11.50 -3.23 13.93
C ASP A 66 -10.71 -4.51 13.65
N GLU A 67 -10.40 -4.79 12.37
CA GLU A 67 -9.46 -5.88 12.05
C GLU A 67 -8.05 -5.60 12.56
N GLN A 68 -7.56 -4.37 12.40
CA GLN A 68 -6.20 -4.00 12.84
C GLN A 68 -6.00 -4.21 14.35
N LYS A 69 -7.01 -3.96 15.17
CA LYS A 69 -6.96 -4.24 16.62
C LYS A 69 -6.77 -5.70 16.96
N ALA A 70 -7.46 -6.58 16.23
CA ALA A 70 -7.34 -8.01 16.47
C ALA A 70 -5.90 -8.53 16.27
N PHE A 71 -5.08 -7.83 15.49
CA PHE A 71 -3.68 -8.20 15.24
C PHE A 71 -2.74 -7.86 16.39
N LEU A 72 -3.13 -7.00 17.35
CA LEU A 72 -2.34 -6.75 18.56
C LEU A 72 -2.12 -8.05 19.35
N ASP A 73 -3.16 -8.88 19.44
CA ASP A 73 -3.12 -10.16 20.16
C ASP A 73 -2.72 -11.33 19.25
N ARG A 74 -2.87 -11.18 17.95
CA ARG A 74 -2.64 -12.22 16.95
C ARG A 74 -1.81 -11.69 15.76
N PRO A 75 -0.54 -11.34 15.96
CA PRO A 75 0.29 -10.70 14.93
C PRO A 75 0.47 -11.56 13.66
N ASN A 76 0.39 -12.90 13.78
CA ASN A 76 0.47 -13.77 12.61
C ASN A 76 -0.72 -13.62 11.65
N ASP A 77 -1.90 -13.23 12.16
CA ASP A 77 -3.07 -12.96 11.31
C ASP A 77 -2.84 -11.73 10.43
N TYR A 78 -1.94 -10.84 10.85
CA TYR A 78 -1.55 -9.68 10.05
C TYR A 78 -0.76 -10.06 8.79
N TRP A 79 0.08 -11.10 8.86
CA TRP A 79 0.75 -11.65 7.68
C TRP A 79 -0.25 -12.06 6.61
N ASP A 80 -1.31 -12.74 7.02
CA ASP A 80 -2.36 -13.23 6.15
C ASP A 80 -3.16 -12.07 5.55
N TRP A 81 -3.57 -11.11 6.39
CA TRP A 81 -4.22 -9.88 5.95
C TRP A 81 -3.38 -9.09 4.93
N MET A 82 -2.09 -8.91 5.22
CA MET A 82 -1.16 -8.24 4.31
C MET A 82 -1.01 -8.97 2.98
N SER A 83 -1.13 -10.29 2.97
CA SER A 83 -1.10 -11.07 1.72
C SER A 83 -2.32 -10.74 0.85
N HIS A 84 -3.52 -10.66 1.45
CA HIS A 84 -4.73 -10.22 0.73
C HIS A 84 -4.63 -8.77 0.24
N PHE A 85 -4.05 -7.88 1.05
CA PHE A 85 -3.83 -6.49 0.68
C PHE A 85 -2.88 -6.35 -0.52
N ILE A 86 -1.75 -7.06 -0.49
CA ILE A 86 -0.79 -7.12 -1.59
C ILE A 86 -1.46 -7.66 -2.86
N ASP A 87 -2.18 -8.78 -2.76
CA ASP A 87 -2.88 -9.39 -3.89
C ASP A 87 -3.91 -8.44 -4.52
N ALA A 88 -4.62 -7.64 -3.70
CA ALA A 88 -5.56 -6.64 -4.18
C ALA A 88 -4.85 -5.48 -4.92
N ILE A 89 -3.79 -4.93 -4.34
CA ILE A 89 -2.96 -3.89 -4.99
C ILE A 89 -2.37 -4.41 -6.31
N GLU A 90 -1.83 -5.61 -6.33
CA GLU A 90 -1.29 -6.23 -7.54
C GLU A 90 -2.36 -6.48 -8.60
N ALA A 91 -3.58 -6.86 -8.21
CA ALA A 91 -4.69 -7.03 -9.16
C ALA A 91 -5.12 -5.71 -9.80
N VAL A 92 -5.12 -4.59 -9.06
CA VAL A 92 -5.40 -3.25 -9.58
C VAL A 92 -4.30 -2.81 -10.54
N LYS A 93 -3.03 -2.80 -10.07
CA LYS A 93 -1.87 -2.38 -10.85
C LYS A 93 -1.68 -3.24 -12.10
N GLY A 94 -1.74 -4.57 -11.93
CA GLY A 94 -1.51 -5.55 -13.00
C GLY A 94 -2.74 -5.82 -13.88
N CYS A 95 -3.83 -5.07 -13.73
CA CYS A 95 -4.99 -5.19 -14.61
C CYS A 95 -4.57 -4.98 -16.07
N SER A 96 -5.00 -5.89 -16.97
CA SER A 96 -4.66 -5.79 -18.40
C SER A 96 -5.32 -4.61 -19.13
N LYS A 97 -6.24 -3.92 -18.45
CA LYS A 97 -6.95 -2.74 -18.95
C LYS A 97 -6.44 -1.48 -18.23
N PRO A 98 -6.46 -0.31 -18.85
CA PRO A 98 -6.27 0.95 -18.14
C PRO A 98 -7.24 1.08 -16.98
N VAL A 99 -6.75 1.55 -15.82
CA VAL A 99 -7.53 1.77 -14.61
C VAL A 99 -7.58 3.25 -14.28
N VAL A 100 -8.78 3.80 -14.15
CA VAL A 100 -9.03 5.19 -13.78
C VAL A 100 -9.55 5.23 -12.33
N ALA A 101 -8.84 5.87 -11.43
CA ALA A 101 -9.35 6.19 -10.10
C ALA A 101 -10.31 7.37 -10.20
N ARG A 102 -11.58 7.16 -9.83
CA ARG A 102 -12.57 8.21 -9.63
C ARG A 102 -12.66 8.53 -8.14
N LEU A 103 -11.97 9.58 -7.73
CA LEU A 103 -11.88 9.98 -6.33
C LEU A 103 -13.09 10.83 -5.94
N ASN A 104 -14.10 10.18 -5.38
CA ASN A 104 -15.36 10.77 -4.92
C ASN A 104 -15.30 11.37 -3.52
N GLY A 105 -14.19 11.23 -2.82
CA GLY A 105 -13.97 11.68 -1.46
C GLY A 105 -12.55 11.38 -1.00
N MET A 106 -12.28 11.50 0.30
CA MET A 106 -10.93 11.35 0.84
C MET A 106 -10.31 9.98 0.50
N ALA A 107 -9.02 10.01 0.19
CA ALA A 107 -8.20 8.81 -0.03
C ALA A 107 -7.07 8.78 1.01
N VAL A 108 -7.12 7.81 1.95
CA VAL A 108 -6.22 7.76 3.10
C VAL A 108 -5.53 6.40 3.20
N GLY A 109 -4.23 6.39 3.50
CA GLY A 109 -3.46 5.17 3.72
C GLY A 109 -3.58 4.18 2.55
N GLY A 110 -4.03 2.95 2.81
CA GLY A 110 -4.27 1.93 1.80
C GLY A 110 -5.24 2.36 0.70
N GLY A 111 -6.19 3.26 0.99
CA GLY A 111 -7.08 3.84 -0.02
C GLY A 111 -6.32 4.74 -1.00
N ASN A 112 -5.34 5.50 -0.53
CA ASN A 112 -4.49 6.25 -1.42
C ASN A 112 -3.49 5.35 -2.15
N GLU A 113 -3.10 4.22 -1.58
CA GLU A 113 -2.27 3.21 -2.26
C GLU A 113 -3.03 2.53 -3.40
N LEU A 114 -4.34 2.30 -3.26
CA LEU A 114 -5.21 1.90 -4.37
C LEU A 114 -5.25 2.96 -5.49
N ASN A 115 -5.33 4.25 -5.13
CA ASN A 115 -5.21 5.34 -6.11
C ASN A 115 -3.86 5.29 -6.86
N LEU A 116 -2.74 5.10 -6.14
CA LEU A 116 -1.40 4.99 -6.74
C LEU A 116 -1.23 3.74 -7.62
N ALA A 117 -2.00 2.68 -7.37
CA ALA A 117 -2.01 1.47 -8.18
C ALA A 117 -2.75 1.67 -9.52
N CYS A 118 -3.67 2.64 -9.61
CA CYS A 118 -4.36 3.01 -10.84
C CYS A 118 -3.41 3.70 -11.83
N ASP A 119 -3.80 3.73 -13.11
CA ASP A 119 -3.02 4.37 -14.18
C ASP A 119 -3.28 5.88 -14.25
N LEU A 120 -4.53 6.28 -14.03
CA LEU A 120 -4.99 7.65 -14.09
C LEU A 120 -5.87 7.97 -12.88
N ALA A 121 -5.92 9.24 -12.48
CA ALA A 121 -6.73 9.68 -11.35
C ALA A 121 -7.44 11.01 -11.62
N VAL A 122 -8.76 11.00 -11.44
CA VAL A 122 -9.64 12.16 -11.54
C VAL A 122 -10.32 12.36 -10.19
N ALA A 123 -10.27 13.57 -9.65
CA ALA A 123 -10.79 13.87 -8.31
C ALA A 123 -11.82 15.01 -8.31
N ALA A 124 -12.76 14.97 -7.38
CA ALA A 124 -13.51 16.15 -7.00
C ALA A 124 -12.59 17.17 -6.30
N ASP A 125 -12.91 18.44 -6.39
CA ASP A 125 -12.09 19.58 -5.90
C ASP A 125 -11.97 19.63 -4.37
N ASP A 126 -12.89 19.01 -3.65
CA ASP A 126 -12.89 18.90 -2.19
C ASP A 126 -12.22 17.64 -1.65
N VAL A 127 -11.61 16.83 -2.51
CA VAL A 127 -10.90 15.61 -2.10
C VAL A 127 -9.62 15.95 -1.34
N VAL A 128 -9.35 15.17 -0.30
CA VAL A 128 -8.11 15.21 0.47
C VAL A 128 -7.42 13.87 0.38
N LEU A 129 -6.12 13.91 0.02
CA LEU A 129 -5.25 12.74 0.01
C LEU A 129 -4.33 12.79 1.24
N ARG A 130 -4.12 11.63 1.87
CA ARG A 130 -3.31 11.57 3.09
C ARG A 130 -2.70 10.19 3.30
N HIS A 131 -1.52 10.15 3.90
CA HIS A 131 -0.98 8.97 4.57
C HIS A 131 -0.93 9.22 6.08
N VAL A 132 -1.18 8.16 6.86
CA VAL A 132 -1.27 8.25 8.33
C VAL A 132 -0.42 7.19 9.04
N GLY A 133 0.35 6.40 8.31
CA GLY A 133 1.13 5.28 8.84
C GLY A 133 1.95 5.63 10.08
N PRO A 134 2.90 6.58 10.02
CA PRO A 134 3.72 6.95 11.18
C PRO A 134 2.94 7.47 12.40
N SER A 135 1.70 7.94 12.22
CA SER A 135 0.84 8.38 13.32
C SER A 135 -0.16 7.30 13.78
N ARG A 136 -0.11 6.11 13.20
CA ARG A 136 -1.00 4.99 13.51
C ARG A 136 -0.25 3.68 13.76
N GLY A 137 1.08 3.73 13.86
CA GLY A 137 1.91 2.55 14.06
C GLY A 137 2.00 1.65 12.82
N SER A 138 1.82 2.21 11.61
CA SER A 138 1.86 1.45 10.37
C SER A 138 2.87 2.01 9.38
N LEU A 139 3.25 1.19 8.41
CA LEU A 139 4.13 1.54 7.30
C LEU A 139 3.29 1.69 6.01
N PRO A 140 3.43 2.76 5.22
CA PRO A 140 2.75 2.90 3.94
C PRO A 140 3.39 1.97 2.88
N ALA A 141 3.00 0.69 2.89
CA ALA A 141 3.65 -0.40 2.19
C ALA A 141 2.99 -0.80 0.85
N GLY A 142 1.73 -0.42 0.62
CA GLY A 142 0.96 -0.84 -0.57
C GLY A 142 1.21 -0.01 -1.82
N GLY A 143 2.44 0.47 -2.01
CA GLY A 143 2.85 1.26 -3.19
C GLY A 143 3.28 2.68 -2.87
N ALA A 144 2.92 3.24 -1.72
CA ALA A 144 3.24 4.63 -1.43
C ALA A 144 4.74 4.88 -1.29
N THR A 145 5.47 4.03 -0.55
CA THR A 145 6.93 4.13 -0.45
C THR A 145 7.65 3.80 -1.75
N GLN A 146 7.05 2.98 -2.61
CA GLN A 146 7.62 2.53 -3.86
C GLN A 146 7.39 3.53 -5.00
N TRP A 147 6.18 4.10 -5.10
CA TRP A 147 5.74 4.78 -6.33
C TRP A 147 5.53 6.29 -6.16
N MET A 148 5.32 6.78 -4.93
CA MET A 148 4.97 8.20 -4.75
C MET A 148 6.07 9.14 -5.20
N SER A 149 7.36 8.77 -4.98
CA SER A 149 8.49 9.56 -5.45
C SER A 149 8.58 9.66 -6.97
N LEU A 150 8.04 8.68 -7.71
CA LEU A 150 7.96 8.73 -9.17
C LEU A 150 6.93 9.77 -9.65
N LEU A 151 5.86 9.97 -8.88
CA LEU A 151 4.77 10.89 -9.24
C LEU A 151 5.07 12.33 -8.81
N VAL A 152 5.46 12.53 -7.53
CA VAL A 152 5.55 13.88 -6.94
C VAL A 152 6.99 14.32 -6.67
N GLY A 153 7.97 13.47 -6.94
CA GLY A 153 9.37 13.67 -6.58
C GLY A 153 9.68 13.33 -5.12
N ASP A 154 10.95 12.98 -4.84
CA ASP A 154 11.38 12.41 -3.55
C ASP A 154 11.08 13.31 -2.34
N ARG A 155 11.28 14.63 -2.47
CA ARG A 155 11.07 15.57 -1.34
C ARG A 155 9.61 15.66 -0.92
N ARG A 156 8.67 15.73 -1.87
CA ARG A 156 7.24 15.78 -1.60
C ARG A 156 6.73 14.43 -1.07
N ALA A 157 7.22 13.33 -1.63
CA ALA A 157 6.90 12.00 -1.12
C ALA A 157 7.30 11.86 0.35
N ARG A 158 8.51 12.27 0.74
CA ARG A 158 8.97 12.27 2.15
C ARG A 158 8.12 13.19 3.02
N GLU A 159 7.77 14.37 2.56
CA GLU A 159 6.91 15.29 3.31
C GLU A 159 5.55 14.63 3.62
N VAL A 160 4.90 14.05 2.63
CA VAL A 160 3.60 13.39 2.82
C VAL A 160 3.70 12.18 3.73
N LEU A 161 4.67 11.29 3.46
CA LEU A 161 4.77 10.01 4.16
C LEU A 161 5.32 10.12 5.59
N LEU A 162 6.25 11.06 5.85
CA LEU A 162 6.86 11.21 7.17
C LEU A 162 6.10 12.17 8.08
N LEU A 163 5.50 13.25 7.52
CA LEU A 163 4.80 14.26 8.30
C LEU A 163 3.29 14.03 8.40
N ASN A 164 2.74 13.14 7.58
CA ASN A 164 1.31 12.80 7.52
C ASN A 164 0.38 14.01 7.29
N ARG A 165 0.89 15.04 6.62
CA ARG A 165 0.08 16.21 6.30
C ARG A 165 -0.94 15.88 5.22
N PRO A 166 -2.19 16.37 5.35
CA PRO A 166 -3.18 16.24 4.29
C PRO A 166 -2.77 17.09 3.08
N VAL A 167 -3.05 16.59 1.88
CA VAL A 167 -2.83 17.28 0.60
C VAL A 167 -4.17 17.48 -0.07
N ALA A 168 -4.53 18.71 -0.37
CA ALA A 168 -5.75 19.04 -1.09
C ALA A 168 -5.66 18.60 -2.57
N ALA A 169 -6.80 18.32 -3.20
CA ALA A 169 -6.87 17.85 -4.59
C ALA A 169 -6.10 18.78 -5.55
N GLN A 170 -6.27 20.09 -5.46
CA GLN A 170 -5.57 21.04 -6.32
C GLN A 170 -4.05 20.97 -6.14
N GLN A 171 -3.58 20.89 -4.90
CA GLN A 171 -2.14 20.74 -4.63
C GLN A 171 -1.60 19.41 -5.18
N ALA A 172 -2.37 18.33 -5.08
CA ALA A 172 -2.01 17.03 -5.65
C ALA A 172 -1.94 17.07 -7.19
N LEU A 173 -2.85 17.81 -7.84
CA LEU A 173 -2.80 18.08 -9.27
C LEU A 173 -1.52 18.85 -9.66
N ASP A 174 -1.20 19.93 -8.94
CA ASP A 174 0.00 20.74 -9.19
C ASP A 174 1.31 19.95 -9.00
N TRP A 175 1.25 18.89 -8.21
CA TRP A 175 2.39 17.98 -7.97
C TRP A 175 2.49 16.81 -8.96
N GLY A 176 1.50 16.65 -9.85
CA GLY A 176 1.43 15.52 -10.78
C GLY A 176 0.93 14.21 -10.18
N TRP A 177 0.30 14.28 -9.00
CA TRP A 177 -0.29 13.12 -8.35
C TRP A 177 -1.66 12.76 -8.92
N LEU A 178 -2.41 13.77 -9.39
CA LEU A 178 -3.70 13.63 -10.08
C LEU A 178 -3.60 14.14 -11.51
N ASN A 179 -4.41 13.57 -12.41
CA ASN A 179 -4.48 13.99 -13.79
C ASN A 179 -5.48 15.13 -14.01
N ARG A 180 -6.55 15.16 -13.21
CA ARG A 180 -7.59 16.18 -13.33
C ARG A 180 -8.31 16.39 -12.00
N VAL A 181 -8.66 17.63 -11.71
CA VAL A 181 -9.51 18.03 -10.59
C VAL A 181 -10.64 18.89 -11.13
N VAL A 182 -11.87 18.59 -10.73
CA VAL A 182 -13.08 19.26 -11.20
C VAL A 182 -14.05 19.49 -10.03
N PRO A 183 -14.98 20.45 -10.16
CA PRO A 183 -16.10 20.54 -9.23
C PRO A 183 -16.80 19.18 -9.07
N ARG A 184 -17.22 18.84 -7.87
CA ARG A 184 -17.86 17.55 -7.57
C ARG A 184 -18.96 17.17 -8.56
N ALA A 185 -19.79 18.14 -8.96
CA ALA A 185 -20.89 17.92 -9.91
C ALA A 185 -20.41 17.52 -11.30
N GLU A 186 -19.15 17.77 -11.65
CA GLU A 186 -18.56 17.47 -12.96
C GLU A 186 -17.70 16.18 -12.94
N LEU A 187 -17.58 15.53 -11.79
CA LEU A 187 -16.67 14.39 -11.62
C LEU A 187 -17.02 13.23 -12.58
N ASP A 188 -18.29 12.89 -12.72
CA ASP A 188 -18.71 11.81 -13.61
C ASP A 188 -18.39 12.13 -15.06
N ALA A 189 -18.73 13.32 -15.53
CA ALA A 189 -18.44 13.76 -16.89
C ALA A 189 -16.93 13.81 -17.17
N ALA A 190 -16.10 14.21 -16.19
CA ALA A 190 -14.67 14.20 -16.34
C ALA A 190 -14.07 12.77 -16.42
N VAL A 191 -14.62 11.81 -15.68
CA VAL A 191 -14.24 10.39 -15.78
C VAL A 191 -14.71 9.76 -17.09
N ASP A 192 -15.93 10.10 -17.53
CA ASP A 192 -16.48 9.63 -18.82
C ASP A 192 -15.58 10.06 -19.98
N ASP A 193 -15.12 11.32 -20.01
CA ASP A 193 -14.18 11.85 -21.01
C ASP A 193 -12.89 11.01 -21.09
N TYR A 194 -12.30 10.62 -19.93
CA TYR A 194 -11.14 9.73 -19.90
C TYR A 194 -11.45 8.31 -20.39
N CYS A 195 -12.60 7.76 -19.99
CA CYS A 195 -13.02 6.43 -20.42
C CYS A 195 -13.27 6.37 -21.92
N GLU A 196 -14.00 7.33 -22.50
CA GLU A 196 -14.25 7.43 -23.92
C GLU A 196 -12.94 7.57 -24.71
N ALA A 197 -12.04 8.44 -24.26
CA ALA A 197 -10.73 8.61 -24.87
C ALA A 197 -9.89 7.31 -24.87
N LEU A 198 -10.00 6.48 -23.83
CA LEU A 198 -9.32 5.18 -23.74
C LEU A 198 -10.00 4.12 -24.62
N LEU A 199 -11.33 4.07 -24.62
CA LEU A 199 -12.11 3.13 -25.43
C LEU A 199 -11.94 3.37 -26.95
N ASP A 200 -11.60 4.60 -27.34
CA ASP A 200 -11.28 4.98 -28.74
C ASP A 200 -9.83 4.64 -29.14
N LYS A 201 -9.15 3.78 -28.40
CA LYS A 201 -7.78 3.34 -28.71
C LYS A 201 -7.72 1.83 -28.98
N MET A 202 -6.64 1.42 -29.64
CA MET A 202 -6.38 0.01 -29.92
C MET A 202 -6.06 -0.73 -28.61
N PRO A 203 -6.87 -1.70 -28.13
CA PRO A 203 -6.77 -2.26 -26.79
C PRO A 203 -5.43 -2.94 -26.54
N GLU A 204 -4.89 -3.71 -27.49
CA GLU A 204 -3.60 -4.40 -27.31
C GLU A 204 -2.41 -3.42 -27.26
N ILE A 205 -2.46 -2.35 -28.04
CA ILE A 205 -1.41 -1.31 -27.99
C ILE A 205 -1.46 -0.57 -26.67
N THR A 206 -2.65 -0.22 -26.19
CA THR A 206 -2.87 0.43 -24.89
C THR A 206 -2.36 -0.46 -23.76
N ARG A 207 -2.71 -1.76 -23.77
CA ARG A 207 -2.23 -2.75 -22.81
C ARG A 207 -0.69 -2.86 -22.83
N ALA A 208 -0.09 -2.99 -23.99
CA ALA A 208 1.36 -3.09 -24.13
C ALA A 208 2.07 -1.82 -23.66
N THR A 209 1.50 -0.65 -23.92
CA THR A 209 2.01 0.65 -23.44
C THR A 209 1.99 0.71 -21.91
N LYS A 210 0.86 0.32 -21.28
CA LYS A 210 0.75 0.25 -19.81
C LYS A 210 1.83 -0.65 -19.22
N VAL A 211 2.00 -1.87 -19.74
CA VAL A 211 3.02 -2.82 -19.25
C VAL A 211 4.44 -2.22 -19.32
N GLN A 212 4.76 -1.45 -20.39
CA GLN A 212 6.06 -0.80 -20.49
C GLN A 212 6.24 0.36 -19.50
N LEU A 213 5.17 1.11 -19.21
CA LEU A 213 5.20 2.19 -18.24
C LEU A 213 5.34 1.68 -16.80
N ASP A 214 4.85 0.48 -16.52
CA ASP A 214 4.89 -0.12 -15.17
C ASP A 214 6.27 -0.62 -14.74
N TYR A 215 7.28 -0.62 -15.63
CA TYR A 215 8.62 -1.14 -15.35
C TYR A 215 9.21 -0.68 -14.01
N TRP A 216 9.17 0.63 -13.72
CA TRP A 216 9.69 1.17 -12.47
C TRP A 216 8.83 0.84 -11.27
N LYS A 217 7.51 0.76 -11.45
CA LYS A 217 6.59 0.29 -10.42
C LYS A 217 6.87 -1.16 -10.07
N ASP A 218 7.04 -2.02 -11.05
CA ASP A 218 7.33 -3.45 -10.86
C ASP A 218 8.67 -3.68 -10.17
N LEU A 219 9.71 -2.99 -10.61
CA LEU A 219 11.05 -3.13 -10.02
C LEU A 219 11.05 -2.73 -8.55
N SER A 220 10.55 -1.54 -8.22
CA SER A 220 10.53 -1.04 -6.85
C SER A 220 9.62 -1.89 -5.93
N TRP A 221 8.49 -2.37 -6.45
CA TRP A 221 7.59 -3.26 -5.76
C TRP A 221 8.24 -4.61 -5.41
N SER A 222 8.79 -5.30 -6.41
CA SER A 222 9.39 -6.61 -6.23
C SER A 222 10.55 -6.60 -5.23
N MET A 223 11.29 -5.50 -5.14
CA MET A 223 12.43 -5.36 -4.22
C MET A 223 12.03 -5.14 -2.76
N THR A 224 10.85 -4.56 -2.48
CA THR A 224 10.57 -4.02 -1.15
C THR A 224 9.33 -4.60 -0.47
N ILE A 225 8.35 -5.09 -1.24
CA ILE A 225 7.04 -5.47 -0.67
C ILE A 225 7.12 -6.63 0.32
N ARG A 226 7.97 -7.62 0.09
CA ARG A 226 8.15 -8.74 1.02
C ARG A 226 8.70 -8.28 2.36
N MET A 227 9.72 -7.42 2.33
CA MET A 227 10.32 -6.85 3.54
C MET A 227 9.31 -6.00 4.31
N ALA A 228 8.48 -5.23 3.62
CA ALA A 228 7.43 -4.43 4.25
C ALA A 228 6.39 -5.31 4.96
N ARG A 229 5.94 -6.41 4.35
CA ARG A 229 5.01 -7.37 4.96
C ARG A 229 5.61 -8.02 6.20
N GLU A 230 6.85 -8.48 6.12
CA GLU A 230 7.55 -9.11 7.24
C GLU A 230 7.70 -8.12 8.40
N TRP A 231 8.16 -6.90 8.11
CA TRP A 231 8.32 -5.86 9.12
C TRP A 231 7.00 -5.53 9.84
N LEU A 232 5.94 -5.30 9.08
CA LEU A 232 4.60 -5.00 9.61
C LEU A 232 4.08 -6.14 10.50
N THR A 233 4.27 -7.40 10.09
CA THR A 233 3.83 -8.57 10.87
C THR A 233 4.56 -8.65 12.21
N VAL A 234 5.88 -8.48 12.22
CA VAL A 234 6.68 -8.51 13.45
C VAL A 234 6.31 -7.36 14.39
N HIS A 235 5.94 -6.21 13.85
CA HIS A 235 5.60 -5.01 14.62
C HIS A 235 4.11 -4.87 14.94
N ALA A 236 3.25 -5.77 14.49
CA ALA A 236 1.79 -5.67 14.68
C ALA A 236 1.37 -5.58 16.15
N GLY A 237 2.09 -6.26 17.07
CA GLY A 237 1.87 -6.20 18.52
C GLY A 237 2.71 -5.16 19.25
N SER A 238 3.34 -4.20 18.56
CA SER A 238 4.20 -3.20 19.20
C SER A 238 3.42 -2.14 19.96
N THR A 239 4.10 -1.49 20.91
CA THR A 239 3.53 -0.36 21.68
C THR A 239 3.16 0.83 20.78
N GLU A 240 3.85 1.02 19.65
CA GLU A 240 3.53 2.07 18.68
C GLU A 240 2.20 1.80 17.98
N VAL A 241 1.94 0.56 17.59
CA VAL A 241 0.66 0.16 16.98
C VAL A 241 -0.47 0.29 18.00
N ALA A 242 -0.28 -0.23 19.21
CA ALA A 242 -1.26 -0.15 20.30
C ALA A 242 -1.65 1.31 20.62
N GLU A 243 -0.65 2.20 20.77
CA GLU A 243 -0.89 3.62 21.02
C GLU A 243 -1.55 4.31 19.81
N GLY A 244 -1.13 3.98 18.59
CA GLY A 244 -1.71 4.52 17.36
C GLY A 244 -3.19 4.22 17.22
N LEU A 245 -3.62 3.01 17.58
CA LEU A 245 -5.02 2.58 17.57
C LEU A 245 -5.80 3.21 18.74
N ALA A 246 -5.28 3.13 19.99
CA ALA A 246 -5.93 3.67 21.17
C ALA A 246 -6.15 5.19 21.06
N SER A 247 -5.14 5.94 20.63
CA SER A 247 -5.25 7.39 20.45
C SER A 247 -6.34 7.79 19.45
N PHE A 248 -6.52 6.98 18.40
CA PHE A 248 -7.56 7.22 17.40
C PHE A 248 -8.96 6.99 17.97
N GLU A 249 -9.19 5.89 18.71
CA GLU A 249 -10.47 5.59 19.33
C GLU A 249 -10.86 6.60 20.39
N GLU A 250 -9.91 6.94 21.25
CA GLU A 250 -10.07 7.91 22.30
C GLU A 250 -10.11 9.35 21.79
N LYS A 251 -9.93 9.57 20.47
CA LYS A 251 -9.92 10.88 19.82
C LYS A 251 -8.94 11.85 20.47
N ARG A 252 -7.80 11.35 20.91
CA ARG A 252 -6.72 12.13 21.53
C ARG A 252 -5.46 12.14 20.65
N PRO A 253 -4.54 13.07 20.87
CA PRO A 253 -3.21 13.02 20.27
C PRO A 253 -2.42 11.78 20.70
N VAL A 254 -1.54 11.28 19.80
CA VAL A 254 -0.56 10.24 20.14
C VAL A 254 0.52 10.82 21.05
N ASP A 255 0.88 10.10 22.13
CA ASP A 255 1.99 10.49 23.01
C ASP A 255 3.33 9.99 22.46
N TYR A 256 3.84 10.66 21.43
CA TYR A 256 5.15 10.36 20.84
C TYR A 256 6.33 10.51 21.80
N ARG A 257 6.20 11.27 22.89
CA ARG A 257 7.26 11.45 23.88
C ARG A 257 7.36 10.21 24.77
N ALA A 258 6.23 9.72 25.28
CA ALA A 258 6.19 8.49 26.06
C ALA A 258 6.72 7.29 25.26
N LEU A 259 6.30 7.16 23.99
CA LEU A 259 6.81 6.11 23.10
C LEU A 259 8.32 6.15 22.95
N ARG A 260 8.92 7.32 22.68
CA ARG A 260 10.39 7.43 22.58
C ARG A 260 11.12 7.09 23.89
N GLN A 261 10.53 7.42 25.04
CA GLN A 261 11.09 7.10 26.35
C GLN A 261 11.06 5.60 26.65
N SER A 262 9.96 4.91 26.31
CA SER A 262 9.84 3.46 26.51
C SER A 262 10.85 2.67 25.66
N MET A 263 11.10 3.10 24.42
CA MET A 263 12.12 2.49 23.57
C MET A 263 13.54 2.66 24.15
N GLY A 264 13.84 3.82 24.72
CA GLY A 264 15.14 4.08 25.36
C GLY A 264 15.37 3.28 26.64
N SER A 265 14.34 2.99 27.42
CA SER A 265 14.43 2.17 28.63
C SER A 265 14.66 0.69 28.31
N ASN A 266 14.01 0.16 27.27
CA ASN A 266 14.22 -1.21 26.82
C ASN A 266 15.65 -1.44 26.30
N THR A 267 16.27 -0.46 25.66
CA THR A 267 17.65 -0.55 25.18
C THR A 267 18.65 -0.57 26.37
N ARG A 268 18.35 0.16 27.43
CA ARG A 268 19.20 0.14 28.66
C ARG A 268 19.07 -1.18 29.40
N ALA A 269 17.87 -1.71 29.57
CA ALA A 269 17.63 -3.01 30.19
C ALA A 269 18.30 -4.16 29.42
N ALA A 270 18.31 -4.11 28.10
CA ALA A 270 19.01 -5.09 27.27
C ALA A 270 20.55 -5.00 27.38
N ALA A 271 21.09 -3.81 27.61
CA ALA A 271 22.53 -3.60 27.82
C ALA A 271 23.02 -4.01 29.21
N GLU A 272 22.13 -4.14 30.21
CA GLU A 272 22.42 -4.60 31.55
C GLU A 272 22.32 -6.14 31.73
N ILE A 273 21.92 -6.87 30.66
CA ILE A 273 22.01 -8.33 30.64
C ILE A 273 23.48 -8.69 30.39
N GLU A 274 24.25 -8.90 31.46
CA GLU A 274 25.60 -9.44 31.36
C GLU A 274 25.55 -10.82 30.66
N PRO A 275 26.43 -11.06 29.66
CA PRO A 275 26.49 -12.38 29.02
C PRO A 275 26.83 -13.41 30.13
N SER A 276 26.00 -14.43 30.26
CA SER A 276 26.24 -15.50 31.24
C SER A 276 27.66 -16.05 31.03
N ALA A 277 28.38 -16.29 32.12
CA ALA A 277 29.80 -16.71 32.12
C ALA A 277 30.06 -17.99 31.25
N GLY A 278 29.03 -18.73 30.86
CA GLY A 278 29.11 -19.86 29.95
C GLY A 278 29.27 -19.53 28.46
N SER A 279 28.91 -18.31 28.04
CA SER A 279 28.98 -17.91 26.63
C SER A 279 30.36 -17.42 26.20
N GLN A 280 31.19 -16.95 27.15
CA GLN A 280 32.57 -16.50 26.86
C GLN A 280 33.57 -17.66 26.70
N ALA A 281 33.31 -18.83 27.28
CA ALA A 281 34.17 -20.00 27.15
C ALA A 281 34.10 -20.64 25.75
N ALA A 282 32.99 -20.46 25.01
CA ALA A 282 32.81 -21.02 23.67
C ALA A 282 33.50 -20.19 22.57
N LEU A 283 33.82 -18.93 22.85
CA LEU A 283 34.46 -18.03 21.85
C LEU A 283 36.00 -18.02 21.95
N ASN A 284 36.58 -18.58 23.07
CA ASN A 284 38.02 -18.61 23.36
C ASN A 284 38.61 -20.02 23.26
N GLY A 285 38.00 -20.94 22.54
CA GLY A 285 38.62 -22.23 22.20
C GLY A 285 39.86 -22.05 21.32
N PRO A 286 40.91 -22.92 21.45
CA PRO A 286 42.09 -22.83 20.62
C PRO A 286 41.69 -22.93 19.12
N PRO A 287 42.41 -22.24 18.23
CA PRO A 287 42.13 -22.31 16.79
C PRO A 287 42.31 -23.77 16.30
N PRO A 288 41.50 -24.19 15.30
CA PRO A 288 41.65 -25.56 14.76
C PRO A 288 43.05 -25.75 14.18
N ASP A 289 43.60 -26.92 14.44
CA ASP A 289 44.97 -27.33 14.02
C ASP A 289 45.05 -27.35 12.48
N THR A 290 45.89 -26.50 11.91
CA THR A 290 46.06 -26.34 10.44
C THR A 290 47.12 -27.29 9.91
N ASN A 291 47.03 -28.57 10.21
CA ASN A 291 47.88 -29.61 9.62
C ASN A 291 47.04 -30.63 8.85
N ASP A 292 46.48 -30.19 7.71
CA ASP A 292 46.17 -31.11 6.62
C ASP A 292 46.64 -30.50 5.28
N ALA A 293 47.57 -31.21 4.63
CA ALA A 293 48.24 -30.83 3.39
C ALA A 293 47.25 -30.82 2.21
N PRO A 294 47.53 -30.03 1.16
CA PRO A 294 46.65 -29.91 0.01
C PRO A 294 46.72 -31.16 -0.89
N VAL A 295 45.54 -31.76 -1.15
CA VAL A 295 45.37 -32.73 -2.23
C VAL A 295 45.19 -31.93 -3.53
N THR A 296 46.26 -31.89 -4.33
CA THR A 296 46.20 -31.50 -5.73
C THR A 296 45.43 -32.52 -6.51
N GLN A 297 44.28 -32.15 -7.06
CA GLN A 297 43.64 -32.91 -8.11
C GLN A 297 43.61 -32.10 -9.40
N GLU A 298 44.36 -32.66 -10.37
CA GLU A 298 44.46 -32.18 -11.76
C GLU A 298 43.07 -32.22 -12.43
N ILE A 299 42.68 -31.08 -13.02
CA ILE A 299 41.54 -31.04 -13.95
C ILE A 299 42.15 -31.24 -15.35
N HIS A 300 41.87 -32.40 -15.94
CA HIS A 300 42.06 -32.68 -17.37
C HIS A 300 40.75 -32.41 -18.11
N ASP A 301 40.89 -31.77 -19.22
CA ASP A 301 39.93 -31.35 -20.24
C ASP A 301 38.87 -32.37 -20.65
N ALA A 302 37.60 -31.91 -20.77
CA ALA A 302 36.67 -32.24 -21.86
C ALA A 302 35.54 -31.18 -21.90
#